data_b863090a0a76efdd220c7e369131d6e6
#
_entry.id   b863090a0a76efdd220c7e369131d6e6
#
_cell.length_a   1.000
_cell.length_b   1.000
_cell.length_c   1.000
_cell.angle_alpha   90.00
_cell.angle_beta   90.00
_cell.angle_gamma   90.00
#
_symmetry.space_group_name_H-M   'P 1'
#
loop_
_entity.id
_entity.type
_entity.pdbx_description
1 polymer ?
#
loop_
_entity_poly.entity_id
_entity_poly.type
_entity_poly.pdbx_seq_one_letter_code
_entity_poly.pdbx_strand_id
1 'polypeptide(L)'
;MKKAWLAFLLALMMIFPAVAEEEDDWLFADVNMDLLTVYDDVDWNFPVDIMDMDPELIILVNKSMFLDKKYEPDGLVKMKSLKLDKKGNNTSGGVRQVDGTWQLRKECAEALVALCDAARADGYELYLKSGYRSYYKQAVMYENRYKKYGYDDGWVTKPGASDHQTGLGCDVVPKNWTDRGMNEKMAQEPETQWMAENCARFGFILRYPADKEDVTEINYEPWHLRYVGVEVATYIMDNGLCLEEFHDQLMAAIDEFLAAGGPASLVEGFIQVSAEDRYARY
;
A
#
# COMPACT_ATOMS: atom_id res chain seq x y z
N MET A 1 -10.17 -26.97 -6.91
CA MET A 1 -10.09 -26.30 -5.62
C MET A 1 -11.45 -25.87 -5.05
N LYS A 2 -12.53 -25.89 -5.85
CA LYS A 2 -13.92 -25.50 -5.47
C LYS A 2 -14.60 -26.40 -4.40
N LYS A 3 -14.08 -27.58 -4.07
CA LYS A 3 -14.70 -28.52 -3.10
C LYS A 3 -14.27 -28.36 -1.64
N ALA A 4 -13.23 -27.59 -1.34
CA ALA A 4 -12.71 -27.43 0.01
C ALA A 4 -13.48 -26.39 0.85
N TRP A 5 -14.08 -25.38 0.22
CA TRP A 5 -14.80 -24.30 0.90
C TRP A 5 -16.19 -24.71 1.40
N LEU A 6 -16.89 -25.59 0.66
CA LEU A 6 -18.19 -26.10 1.10
C LEU A 6 -18.09 -26.96 2.35
N ALA A 7 -16.93 -27.65 2.55
CA ALA A 7 -16.69 -28.47 3.73
C ALA A 7 -16.40 -27.62 4.99
N PHE A 8 -15.86 -26.41 4.85
CA PHE A 8 -15.57 -25.54 5.98
C PHE A 8 -16.83 -24.87 6.54
N LEU A 9 -17.78 -24.49 5.69
CA LEU A 9 -19.08 -23.95 6.12
C LEU A 9 -19.94 -25.04 6.83
N LEU A 10 -19.87 -26.29 6.39
CA LEU A 10 -20.60 -27.40 7.02
C LEU A 10 -19.95 -27.84 8.36
N ALA A 11 -18.63 -27.69 8.54
CA ALA A 11 -17.95 -28.00 9.78
C ALA A 11 -18.21 -26.99 10.91
N LEU A 12 -18.55 -25.73 10.56
CA LEU A 12 -18.88 -24.70 11.56
C LEU A 12 -20.30 -24.89 12.17
N MET A 13 -21.18 -25.63 11.49
CA MET A 13 -22.55 -25.95 11.99
C MET A 13 -22.61 -27.07 13.02
N MET A 14 -21.50 -27.81 13.30
CA MET A 14 -21.53 -28.98 14.18
C MET A 14 -20.98 -28.76 15.59
N ILE A 15 -20.65 -27.54 16.02
CA ILE A 15 -20.00 -27.28 17.32
C ILE A 15 -20.90 -26.55 18.33
N PHE A 16 -22.18 -26.34 18.07
CA PHE A 16 -23.07 -25.80 19.09
C PHE A 16 -23.99 -26.87 19.66
N PRO A 17 -23.95 -27.10 21.01
CA PRO A 17 -24.90 -28.01 21.65
C PRO A 17 -26.30 -27.40 21.60
N ALA A 18 -27.24 -28.26 21.34
CA ALA A 18 -28.68 -27.93 21.33
C ALA A 18 -29.10 -27.31 22.68
N VAL A 19 -29.50 -26.04 22.66
CA VAL A 19 -30.38 -25.44 23.65
C VAL A 19 -31.66 -25.07 22.92
N ALA A 20 -32.74 -25.56 23.47
CA ALA A 20 -34.07 -25.50 22.90
C ALA A 20 -34.64 -24.09 22.86
N GLU A 21 -35.37 -23.84 21.78
CA GLU A 21 -36.57 -23.03 21.61
C GLU A 21 -36.55 -21.60 22.20
N GLU A 22 -36.31 -20.62 21.28
CA GLU A 22 -37.29 -19.53 21.05
C GLU A 22 -36.95 -18.94 19.65
N GLU A 23 -38.01 -18.69 18.89
CA GLU A 23 -38.05 -18.23 17.52
C GLU A 23 -37.33 -16.90 17.35
N ASP A 24 -36.17 -16.91 16.69
CA ASP A 24 -35.57 -15.72 16.07
C ASP A 24 -35.34 -15.98 14.56
N ASP A 25 -36.46 -15.97 13.86
CA ASP A 25 -36.56 -16.17 12.38
C ASP A 25 -36.06 -14.97 11.58
N TRP A 26 -35.36 -14.00 12.21
CA TRP A 26 -34.95 -12.77 11.56
C TRP A 26 -33.45 -12.74 11.10
N LEU A 27 -32.65 -13.72 11.51
CA LEU A 27 -31.21 -13.69 11.21
C LEU A 27 -30.86 -14.11 9.78
N PHE A 28 -31.79 -14.69 9.02
CA PHE A 28 -31.58 -15.16 7.65
C PHE A 28 -32.62 -14.66 6.63
N ALA A 29 -33.54 -13.81 7.05
CA ALA A 29 -34.67 -13.41 6.21
C ALA A 29 -34.29 -12.38 5.12
N ASP A 30 -33.11 -11.76 5.18
CA ASP A 30 -32.68 -10.73 4.24
C ASP A 30 -31.33 -11.02 3.54
N VAL A 31 -30.79 -12.23 3.61
CA VAL A 31 -29.74 -12.63 2.68
C VAL A 31 -30.41 -12.92 1.35
N ASN A 32 -30.36 -11.95 0.45
CA ASN A 32 -30.83 -12.13 -0.91
C ASN A 32 -30.01 -13.25 -1.57
N MET A 33 -30.57 -14.47 -1.53
CA MET A 33 -29.95 -15.68 -2.13
C MET A 33 -29.71 -15.52 -3.63
N ASP A 34 -30.42 -14.58 -4.29
CA ASP A 34 -30.19 -14.26 -5.70
C ASP A 34 -28.83 -13.55 -5.90
N LEU A 35 -28.32 -12.85 -4.88
CA LEU A 35 -26.97 -12.26 -4.91
C LEU A 35 -25.86 -13.33 -4.87
N LEU A 36 -26.09 -14.47 -4.24
CA LEU A 36 -25.12 -15.58 -4.18
C LEU A 36 -25.07 -16.42 -5.47
N THR A 37 -26.11 -16.35 -6.29
CA THR A 37 -26.21 -17.16 -7.52
C THR A 37 -25.75 -16.42 -8.79
N VAL A 38 -25.60 -15.10 -8.76
CA VAL A 38 -25.21 -14.28 -9.92
C VAL A 38 -23.68 -14.23 -10.14
N TYR A 39 -22.88 -14.60 -9.12
CA TYR A 39 -21.43 -14.49 -9.19
C TYR A 39 -20.71 -15.72 -9.76
N ASP A 40 -21.41 -16.81 -10.05
CA ASP A 40 -20.78 -18.06 -10.54
C ASP A 40 -20.44 -18.06 -12.04
N ASP A 41 -20.90 -17.07 -12.82
CA ASP A 41 -20.81 -17.09 -14.28
C ASP A 41 -19.84 -16.07 -14.91
N VAL A 42 -19.22 -15.17 -14.14
CA VAL A 42 -18.24 -14.20 -14.67
C VAL A 42 -16.89 -14.41 -14.02
N ASP A 43 -15.92 -14.86 -14.82
CA ASP A 43 -14.56 -15.08 -14.34
C ASP A 43 -13.83 -13.73 -14.13
N TRP A 44 -13.24 -13.56 -12.93
CA TRP A 44 -12.24 -12.53 -12.70
C TRP A 44 -10.91 -12.95 -13.31
N ASN A 45 -10.47 -12.22 -14.32
CA ASN A 45 -9.37 -12.63 -15.21
C ASN A 45 -8.09 -11.81 -14.95
N PHE A 46 -7.84 -11.45 -13.70
CA PHE A 46 -6.64 -10.73 -13.29
C PHE A 46 -5.79 -11.63 -12.37
N PRO A 47 -4.44 -11.57 -12.44
CA PRO A 47 -3.57 -12.48 -11.69
C PRO A 47 -3.65 -12.35 -10.16
N VAL A 48 -4.05 -11.18 -9.65
CA VAL A 48 -4.34 -10.98 -8.23
C VAL A 48 -5.85 -11.11 -8.03
N ASP A 49 -6.28 -11.95 -7.08
CA ASP A 49 -7.70 -12.11 -6.76
C ASP A 49 -8.25 -10.78 -6.22
N ILE A 50 -9.44 -10.41 -6.68
CA ILE A 50 -10.08 -9.16 -6.26
C ILE A 50 -10.32 -9.12 -4.75
N MET A 51 -10.54 -10.29 -4.13
CA MET A 51 -10.76 -10.41 -2.69
C MET A 51 -9.47 -10.27 -1.86
N ASP A 52 -8.30 -10.39 -2.51
CA ASP A 52 -6.99 -10.20 -1.89
C ASP A 52 -6.47 -8.76 -2.03
N MET A 53 -7.24 -7.88 -2.70
CA MET A 53 -6.91 -6.47 -2.88
C MET A 53 -7.79 -5.58 -1.99
N ASP A 54 -7.15 -4.58 -1.39
CA ASP A 54 -7.84 -3.48 -0.69
C ASP A 54 -7.68 -2.20 -1.50
N PRO A 55 -8.78 -1.61 -2.04
CA PRO A 55 -8.71 -0.39 -2.84
C PRO A 55 -8.08 0.78 -2.09
N GLU A 56 -8.22 0.83 -0.76
CA GLU A 56 -7.61 1.85 0.08
C GLU A 56 -6.08 1.76 0.14
N LEU A 57 -5.51 0.56 -0.07
CA LEU A 57 -4.06 0.34 -0.06
C LEU A 57 -3.42 0.61 -1.42
N ILE A 58 -4.16 0.42 -2.51
CA ILE A 58 -3.64 0.55 -3.88
C ILE A 58 -4.01 1.87 -4.57
N ILE A 59 -4.51 2.85 -3.79
CA ILE A 59 -4.80 4.20 -4.31
C ILE A 59 -3.58 4.76 -5.04
N LEU A 60 -3.74 5.08 -6.34
CA LEU A 60 -2.71 5.70 -7.15
C LEU A 60 -2.65 7.21 -6.85
N VAL A 61 -1.46 7.69 -6.55
CA VAL A 61 -1.18 9.10 -6.33
C VAL A 61 0.06 9.49 -7.14
N ASN A 62 -0.11 10.41 -8.10
CA ASN A 62 0.95 10.89 -8.97
C ASN A 62 0.61 12.26 -9.57
N LYS A 63 1.34 12.68 -10.63
CA LYS A 63 1.13 13.98 -11.30
C LYS A 63 -0.20 14.12 -12.03
N SER A 64 -0.94 13.04 -12.24
CA SER A 64 -2.28 13.02 -12.88
C SER A 64 -3.39 12.73 -11.87
N MET A 65 -3.09 12.00 -10.80
CA MET A 65 -4.03 11.56 -9.76
C MET A 65 -3.68 12.23 -8.42
N PHE A 66 -4.28 13.40 -8.17
CA PHE A 66 -3.99 14.23 -6.98
C PHE A 66 -4.93 13.91 -5.83
N LEU A 67 -4.37 13.90 -4.62
CA LEU A 67 -5.17 13.98 -3.38
C LEU A 67 -5.58 15.42 -3.11
N ASP A 68 -6.79 15.59 -2.57
CA ASP A 68 -7.26 16.89 -2.09
C ASP A 68 -6.36 17.44 -0.98
N LYS A 69 -6.27 18.78 -0.90
CA LYS A 69 -5.47 19.46 0.13
C LYS A 69 -5.90 19.18 1.57
N LYS A 70 -7.16 18.75 1.75
CA LYS A 70 -7.73 18.38 3.05
C LYS A 70 -7.69 16.88 3.31
N TYR A 71 -7.25 16.10 2.32
CA TYR A 71 -7.13 14.66 2.51
C TYR A 71 -6.14 14.36 3.63
N GLU A 72 -6.61 13.66 4.62
CA GLU A 72 -5.85 13.07 5.71
C GLU A 72 -6.29 11.62 5.85
N PRO A 73 -5.37 10.65 5.76
CA PRO A 73 -5.76 9.25 5.81
C PRO A 73 -6.22 8.86 7.21
N ASP A 74 -7.21 7.99 7.26
CA ASP A 74 -7.63 7.36 8.51
C ASP A 74 -6.55 6.40 9.02
N GLY A 75 -6.61 6.09 10.33
CA GLY A 75 -5.75 5.07 10.92
C GLY A 75 -4.27 5.45 11.05
N LEU A 76 -3.90 6.73 10.98
CA LEU A 76 -2.53 7.17 11.25
C LEU A 76 -2.09 6.83 12.68
N VAL A 77 -1.00 6.08 12.80
CA VAL A 77 -0.38 5.73 14.08
C VAL A 77 1.04 6.29 14.17
N LYS A 78 1.45 6.70 15.38
CA LYS A 78 2.83 7.12 15.64
C LYS A 78 3.72 5.90 15.72
N MET A 79 4.80 5.91 14.92
CA MET A 79 5.82 4.88 14.99
C MET A 79 6.53 4.88 16.34
N LYS A 80 6.64 3.70 16.95
CA LYS A 80 7.42 3.51 18.18
C LYS A 80 8.90 3.40 17.85
N SER A 81 9.75 3.87 18.76
CA SER A 81 11.19 3.63 18.65
C SER A 81 11.55 2.19 19.04
N LEU A 82 12.48 1.60 18.30
CA LEU A 82 12.98 0.24 18.56
C LEU A 82 13.56 0.11 19.96
N LYS A 83 13.12 -0.91 20.70
CA LYS A 83 13.73 -1.37 21.94
C LYS A 83 14.00 -2.87 21.82
N LEU A 84 15.24 -3.26 22.10
CA LEU A 84 15.66 -4.66 22.05
C LEU A 84 15.85 -5.22 23.47
N ASP A 85 15.51 -6.47 23.69
CA ASP A 85 15.89 -7.22 24.88
C ASP A 85 17.37 -7.68 24.80
N LYS A 86 17.84 -8.39 25.84
CA LYS A 86 19.22 -8.91 25.89
C LYS A 86 19.53 -9.96 24.82
N LYS A 87 18.49 -10.52 24.17
CA LYS A 87 18.61 -11.52 23.11
C LYS A 87 18.47 -10.89 21.70
N GLY A 88 18.25 -9.57 21.63
CA GLY A 88 18.05 -8.85 20.37
C GLY A 88 16.62 -8.85 19.84
N ASN A 89 15.62 -9.33 20.60
CA ASN A 89 14.23 -9.30 20.16
C ASN A 89 13.62 -7.92 20.31
N ASN A 90 12.80 -7.52 19.33
CA ASN A 90 12.04 -6.28 19.38
C ASN A 90 10.91 -6.36 20.41
N THR A 91 11.01 -5.59 21.50
CA THR A 91 10.04 -5.59 22.60
C THR A 91 9.07 -4.43 22.57
N SER A 92 9.30 -3.44 21.70
CA SER A 92 8.47 -2.25 21.57
C SER A 92 7.45 -2.34 20.43
N GLY A 93 7.66 -3.24 19.46
CA GLY A 93 6.98 -3.21 18.18
C GLY A 93 7.28 -1.90 17.45
N GLY A 94 8.52 -1.43 17.49
CA GLY A 94 8.96 -0.19 16.87
C GLY A 94 10.13 -0.39 15.91
N VAL A 95 10.53 0.70 15.27
CA VAL A 95 11.66 0.75 14.32
C VAL A 95 12.68 1.79 14.74
N ARG A 96 13.90 1.73 14.20
CA ARG A 96 14.84 2.85 14.28
C ARG A 96 14.31 4.02 13.47
N GLN A 97 14.37 5.22 14.00
CA GLN A 97 13.87 6.43 13.34
C GLN A 97 14.93 7.51 13.30
N VAL A 98 14.93 8.31 12.23
CA VAL A 98 15.73 9.52 12.07
C VAL A 98 14.85 10.72 12.34
N ASP A 99 15.34 11.66 13.17
CA ASP A 99 14.76 12.99 13.38
C ASP A 99 13.26 13.04 13.72
N GLY A 100 12.86 12.45 14.84
CA GLY A 100 11.53 12.65 15.37
C GLY A 100 10.65 11.40 15.42
N THR A 101 9.34 11.62 15.48
CA THR A 101 8.34 10.56 15.51
C THR A 101 7.51 10.66 14.24
N TRP A 102 7.65 9.68 13.37
CA TRP A 102 6.89 9.58 12.13
C TRP A 102 5.53 8.91 12.36
N GLN A 103 4.62 9.14 11.45
CA GLN A 103 3.30 8.49 11.42
C GLN A 103 3.16 7.73 10.09
N LEU A 104 2.48 6.60 10.14
CA LEU A 104 2.05 5.81 8.97
C LEU A 104 0.63 5.31 9.23
N ARG A 105 -0.08 4.89 8.21
CA ARG A 105 -1.28 4.07 8.42
C ARG A 105 -0.90 2.80 9.17
N LYS A 106 -1.82 2.28 9.98
CA LYS A 106 -1.56 1.17 10.90
C LYS A 106 -1.00 -0.06 10.16
N GLU A 107 -1.58 -0.44 9.04
CA GLU A 107 -1.17 -1.59 8.22
C GLU A 107 0.27 -1.42 7.71
N CYS A 108 0.56 -0.25 7.17
CA CYS A 108 1.90 0.11 6.71
C CYS A 108 2.92 0.12 7.86
N ALA A 109 2.53 0.63 9.04
CA ALA A 109 3.38 0.67 10.23
C ALA A 109 3.73 -0.74 10.72
N GLU A 110 2.76 -1.64 10.79
CA GLU A 110 2.94 -3.04 11.21
C GLU A 110 3.83 -3.80 10.21
N ALA A 111 3.59 -3.62 8.93
CA ALA A 111 4.40 -4.19 7.84
C ALA A 111 5.85 -3.68 7.87
N LEU A 112 6.06 -2.38 8.12
CA LEU A 112 7.41 -1.80 8.23
C LEU A 112 8.18 -2.36 9.43
N VAL A 113 7.50 -2.60 10.56
CA VAL A 113 8.13 -3.26 11.71
C VAL A 113 8.59 -4.65 11.34
N ALA A 114 7.75 -5.44 10.67
CA ALA A 114 8.08 -6.79 10.23
C ALA A 114 9.27 -6.80 9.25
N LEU A 115 9.28 -5.89 8.27
CA LEU A 115 10.39 -5.73 7.32
C LEU A 115 11.70 -5.38 8.04
N CYS A 116 11.69 -4.41 8.96
CA CYS A 116 12.88 -4.00 9.70
C CYS A 116 13.39 -5.10 10.66
N ASP A 117 12.48 -5.90 11.23
CA ASP A 117 12.84 -7.01 12.10
C ASP A 117 13.47 -8.16 11.29
N ALA A 118 12.96 -8.44 10.08
CA ALA A 118 13.54 -9.42 9.18
C ALA A 118 14.91 -8.96 8.66
N ALA A 119 15.06 -7.71 8.24
CA ALA A 119 16.34 -7.14 7.83
C ALA A 119 17.39 -7.30 8.94
N ARG A 120 17.02 -7.00 10.19
CA ARG A 120 17.91 -7.13 11.34
C ARG A 120 18.29 -8.59 11.63
N ALA A 121 17.38 -9.53 11.43
CA ALA A 121 17.67 -10.96 11.58
C ALA A 121 18.71 -11.43 10.55
N ASP A 122 18.71 -10.83 9.35
CA ASP A 122 19.67 -11.09 8.28
C ASP A 122 20.95 -10.23 8.40
N GLY A 123 21.08 -9.42 9.48
CA GLY A 123 22.27 -8.62 9.77
C GLY A 123 22.27 -7.19 9.21
N TYR A 124 21.14 -6.74 8.67
CA TYR A 124 20.98 -5.40 8.09
C TYR A 124 20.18 -4.47 9.01
N GLU A 125 20.64 -3.22 9.14
CA GLU A 125 19.92 -2.22 9.95
C GLU A 125 19.29 -1.14 9.09
N LEU A 126 17.97 -1.02 9.16
CA LEU A 126 17.16 -0.04 8.45
C LEU A 126 16.58 1.01 9.42
N TYR A 127 16.48 2.25 8.92
CA TYR A 127 16.01 3.41 9.66
C TYR A 127 14.88 4.11 8.90
N LEU A 128 13.74 4.31 9.54
CA LEU A 128 12.66 5.14 9.01
C LEU A 128 13.10 6.62 9.05
N LYS A 129 13.19 7.25 7.90
CA LYS A 129 13.64 8.64 7.74
C LYS A 129 12.52 9.61 7.41
N SER A 130 11.43 9.15 6.81
CA SER A 130 10.22 9.93 6.52
C SER A 130 9.01 9.01 6.49
N GLY A 131 7.87 9.51 6.94
CA GLY A 131 6.57 8.83 6.89
C GLY A 131 5.50 9.79 6.37
N TYR A 132 4.30 9.77 6.95
CA TYR A 132 3.21 10.67 6.58
C TYR A 132 3.64 12.13 6.49
N ARG A 133 3.20 12.77 5.41
CA ARG A 133 3.49 14.17 5.10
C ARG A 133 2.23 14.84 4.56
N SER A 134 1.69 15.81 5.29
CA SER A 134 0.50 16.53 4.84
C SER A 134 0.75 17.31 3.55
N TYR A 135 -0.33 17.61 2.83
CA TYR A 135 -0.32 18.47 1.64
C TYR A 135 0.49 19.76 1.84
N TYR A 136 0.26 20.45 2.95
CA TYR A 136 0.92 21.73 3.22
C TYR A 136 2.42 21.59 3.46
N LYS A 137 2.86 20.53 4.12
CA LYS A 137 4.29 20.24 4.28
C LYS A 137 4.93 19.91 2.94
N GLN A 138 4.24 19.16 2.09
CA GLN A 138 4.68 18.87 0.73
C GLN A 138 4.79 20.14 -0.11
N ALA A 139 3.81 21.06 -0.01
CA ALA A 139 3.83 22.35 -0.72
C ALA A 139 5.08 23.18 -0.39
N VAL A 140 5.42 23.27 0.90
CA VAL A 140 6.63 24.00 1.32
C VAL A 140 7.90 23.34 0.77
N MET A 141 7.98 22.01 0.75
CA MET A 141 9.13 21.28 0.22
C MET A 141 9.27 21.50 -1.30
N TYR A 142 8.18 21.36 -2.04
CA TYR A 142 8.15 21.57 -3.49
C TYR A 142 8.54 23.00 -3.86
N GLU A 143 7.94 24.02 -3.19
CA GLU A 143 8.29 25.42 -3.42
C GLU A 143 9.77 25.73 -3.16
N ASN A 144 10.31 25.23 -2.06
CA ASN A 144 11.72 25.42 -1.73
C ASN A 144 12.64 24.82 -2.77
N ARG A 145 12.30 23.62 -3.29
CA ARG A 145 13.05 22.97 -4.34
C ARG A 145 12.93 23.73 -5.66
N TYR A 146 11.70 24.12 -6.06
CA TYR A 146 11.46 24.89 -7.26
C TYR A 146 12.17 26.25 -7.23
N LYS A 147 12.16 26.96 -6.08
CA LYS A 147 12.93 28.20 -5.89
C LYS A 147 14.44 28.03 -6.05
N LYS A 148 14.94 26.87 -5.64
CA LYS A 148 16.37 26.55 -5.71
C LYS A 148 16.85 26.25 -7.14
N TYR A 149 16.05 25.52 -7.93
CA TYR A 149 16.45 25.00 -9.23
C TYR A 149 15.79 25.72 -10.41
N GLY A 150 14.64 26.38 -10.19
CA GLY A 150 13.92 27.12 -11.23
C GLY A 150 12.96 26.27 -12.07
N TYR A 151 12.89 24.96 -11.85
CA TYR A 151 12.05 24.00 -12.57
C TYR A 151 11.69 22.80 -11.71
N ASP A 152 10.73 21.99 -12.15
CA ASP A 152 10.39 20.68 -11.55
C ASP A 152 11.44 19.67 -12.03
N ASP A 153 12.31 19.25 -11.12
CA ASP A 153 13.46 18.39 -11.42
C ASP A 153 13.20 16.89 -11.12
N GLY A 154 11.94 16.51 -10.86
CA GLY A 154 11.54 15.13 -10.67
C GLY A 154 11.92 14.50 -9.31
N TRP A 155 12.45 15.29 -8.36
CA TRP A 155 12.85 14.77 -7.03
C TRP A 155 11.84 15.03 -5.91
N VAL A 156 10.98 16.01 -6.06
CA VAL A 156 9.96 16.34 -5.08
C VAL A 156 8.64 16.49 -5.80
N THR A 157 7.72 15.61 -5.54
CA THR A 157 6.39 15.64 -6.14
C THR A 157 5.62 16.91 -5.78
N LYS A 158 4.72 17.34 -6.66
CA LYS A 158 3.78 18.43 -6.37
C LYS A 158 2.91 18.11 -5.16
N PRO A 159 2.42 19.13 -4.43
CA PRO A 159 1.45 18.91 -3.35
C PRO A 159 0.20 18.18 -3.88
N GLY A 160 -0.23 17.16 -3.17
CA GLY A 160 -1.30 16.25 -3.59
C GLY A 160 -0.84 15.07 -4.43
N ALA A 161 0.36 15.10 -5.03
CA ALA A 161 0.93 14.05 -5.86
C ALA A 161 1.92 13.13 -5.11
N SER A 162 1.99 13.20 -3.79
CA SER A 162 2.96 12.46 -2.98
C SER A 162 2.33 11.30 -2.25
N ASP A 163 2.90 10.10 -2.38
CA ASP A 163 2.50 8.91 -1.61
C ASP A 163 2.61 9.10 -0.10
N HIS A 164 3.49 9.98 0.37
CA HIS A 164 3.57 10.31 1.80
C HIS A 164 2.25 10.88 2.35
N GLN A 165 1.41 11.51 1.52
CA GLN A 165 0.12 12.02 1.98
C GLN A 165 -0.89 10.89 2.22
N THR A 166 -0.74 9.73 1.61
CA THR A 166 -1.59 8.56 1.87
C THR A 166 -1.32 7.89 3.22
N GLY A 167 -0.17 8.18 3.85
CA GLY A 167 0.31 7.44 5.02
C GLY A 167 0.80 6.02 4.71
N LEU A 168 0.87 5.65 3.42
CA LEU A 168 1.34 4.35 2.92
C LEU A 168 2.75 4.43 2.30
N GLY A 169 3.27 5.64 2.06
CA GLY A 169 4.62 5.89 1.58
C GLY A 169 5.59 6.19 2.72
N CYS A 170 6.79 5.63 2.66
CA CYS A 170 7.84 5.89 3.64
C CYS A 170 9.25 5.83 3.03
N ASP A 171 10.15 6.66 3.59
CA ASP A 171 11.57 6.64 3.24
C ASP A 171 12.34 5.83 4.27
N VAL A 172 13.05 4.80 3.82
CA VAL A 172 13.81 3.87 4.64
C VAL A 172 15.26 3.85 4.19
N VAL A 173 16.18 4.04 5.11
CA VAL A 173 17.60 4.23 4.77
C VAL A 173 18.52 3.37 5.65
N PRO A 174 19.73 3.00 5.14
CA PRO A 174 20.80 2.45 5.95
C PRO A 174 21.35 3.47 6.96
N LYS A 175 22.09 3.01 7.96
CA LYS A 175 22.66 3.84 9.02
C LYS A 175 23.51 5.00 8.50
N ASN A 176 24.36 4.77 7.51
CA ASN A 176 25.27 5.77 6.93
C ASN A 176 24.57 6.82 6.05
N TRP A 177 23.23 6.71 5.90
CA TRP A 177 22.37 7.68 5.19
C TRP A 177 21.43 8.44 6.11
N THR A 178 21.55 8.29 7.42
CA THR A 178 20.65 8.95 8.38
C THR A 178 20.88 10.46 8.49
N ASP A 179 22.11 10.93 8.33
CA ASP A 179 22.56 12.32 8.56
C ASP A 179 22.86 13.12 7.28
N ARG A 180 22.52 12.57 6.11
CA ARG A 180 22.77 13.20 4.80
C ARG A 180 21.55 13.11 3.87
N GLY A 181 21.56 13.87 2.77
CA GLY A 181 20.56 13.81 1.71
C GLY A 181 20.59 12.46 0.99
N MET A 182 19.40 12.01 0.58
CA MET A 182 19.22 10.76 -0.20
C MET A 182 19.51 11.03 -1.69
N ASN A 183 20.08 10.05 -2.36
CA ASN A 183 20.25 10.02 -3.81
C ASN A 183 20.43 8.57 -4.28
N GLU A 184 20.44 8.36 -5.60
CA GLU A 184 20.49 7.05 -6.27
C GLU A 184 21.69 6.16 -5.86
N LYS A 185 22.79 6.76 -5.37
CA LYS A 185 23.96 5.98 -4.91
C LYS A 185 23.65 5.08 -3.72
N MET A 186 22.55 5.35 -3.00
CA MET A 186 22.11 4.50 -1.90
C MET A 186 21.76 3.08 -2.37
N ALA A 187 21.43 2.88 -3.64
CA ALA A 187 21.20 1.56 -4.24
C ALA A 187 22.43 0.62 -4.16
N GLN A 188 23.63 1.16 -3.92
CA GLN A 188 24.83 0.34 -3.77
C GLN A 188 25.02 -0.21 -2.35
N GLU A 189 24.25 0.26 -1.38
CA GLU A 189 24.35 -0.21 0.00
C GLU A 189 23.71 -1.60 0.12
N PRO A 190 24.35 -2.55 0.83
CA PRO A 190 23.82 -3.89 1.00
C PRO A 190 22.42 -3.93 1.64
N GLU A 191 22.16 -3.04 2.59
CA GLU A 191 20.85 -2.91 3.25
C GLU A 191 19.76 -2.49 2.26
N THR A 192 20.09 -1.59 1.31
CA THR A 192 19.14 -1.14 0.28
C THR A 192 18.87 -2.24 -0.75
N GLN A 193 19.89 -3.00 -1.12
CA GLN A 193 19.76 -4.16 -2.02
C GLN A 193 18.87 -5.23 -1.36
N TRP A 194 19.15 -5.57 -0.09
CA TRP A 194 18.32 -6.49 0.66
C TRP A 194 16.86 -6.00 0.73
N MET A 195 16.66 -4.73 0.99
CA MET A 195 15.32 -4.12 1.05
C MET A 195 14.59 -4.24 -0.29
N ALA A 196 15.24 -3.94 -1.41
CA ALA A 196 14.67 -4.06 -2.75
C ALA A 196 14.28 -5.51 -3.10
N GLU A 197 15.09 -6.49 -2.71
CA GLU A 197 14.85 -7.92 -2.95
C GLU A 197 13.75 -8.52 -2.06
N ASN A 198 13.49 -7.91 -0.90
CA ASN A 198 12.62 -8.51 0.11
C ASN A 198 11.35 -7.71 0.43
N CYS A 199 11.21 -6.47 -0.02
CA CYS A 199 10.13 -5.59 0.39
C CYS A 199 8.73 -6.16 0.04
N ALA A 200 8.58 -6.85 -1.09
CA ALA A 200 7.31 -7.44 -1.52
C ALA A 200 6.75 -8.46 -0.51
N ARG A 201 7.62 -9.23 0.15
CA ARG A 201 7.21 -10.19 1.20
C ARG A 201 6.47 -9.54 2.37
N PHE A 202 6.62 -8.23 2.52
CA PHE A 202 6.00 -7.42 3.56
C PHE A 202 4.96 -6.44 2.99
N GLY A 203 4.56 -6.61 1.73
CA GLY A 203 3.54 -5.79 1.09
C GLY A 203 4.03 -4.43 0.58
N PHE A 204 5.34 -4.22 0.47
CA PHE A 204 5.93 -3.00 -0.07
C PHE A 204 6.45 -3.20 -1.49
N ILE A 205 6.39 -2.12 -2.26
CA ILE A 205 7.08 -1.98 -3.55
C ILE A 205 8.12 -0.86 -3.47
N LEU A 206 9.16 -0.93 -4.33
CA LEU A 206 9.92 0.25 -4.68
C LEU A 206 9.04 1.13 -5.57
N ARG A 207 8.62 2.28 -5.04
CA ARG A 207 7.63 3.14 -5.72
C ARG A 207 8.15 3.76 -7.01
N TYR A 208 9.42 4.12 -7.05
CA TYR A 208 10.07 4.82 -8.15
C TYR A 208 11.32 4.05 -8.62
N PRO A 209 11.15 2.96 -9.37
CA PRO A 209 12.26 2.16 -9.87
C PRO A 209 12.99 2.85 -11.03
N ALA A 210 14.27 2.53 -11.22
CA ALA A 210 15.18 3.22 -12.15
C ALA A 210 14.76 3.10 -13.63
N ASP A 211 14.11 2.03 -14.00
CA ASP A 211 13.66 1.76 -15.37
C ASP A 211 12.24 2.28 -15.67
N LYS A 212 11.63 3.00 -14.72
CA LYS A 212 10.25 3.51 -14.82
C LYS A 212 10.16 5.03 -14.63
N GLU A 213 11.27 5.76 -14.67
CA GLU A 213 11.26 7.23 -14.50
C GLU A 213 10.38 7.94 -15.52
N ASP A 214 10.31 7.44 -16.76
CA ASP A 214 9.45 7.99 -17.82
C ASP A 214 7.95 7.77 -17.55
N VAL A 215 7.58 6.72 -16.79
CA VAL A 215 6.18 6.38 -16.44
C VAL A 215 5.75 7.10 -15.17
N THR A 216 6.57 7.02 -14.13
CA THR A 216 6.28 7.62 -12.82
C THR A 216 6.52 9.14 -12.81
N GLU A 217 7.31 9.65 -13.77
CA GLU A 217 7.81 11.04 -13.86
C GLU A 217 8.56 11.50 -12.60
N ILE A 218 9.13 10.54 -11.85
CA ILE A 218 9.95 10.76 -10.66
C ILE A 218 11.27 10.02 -10.86
N ASN A 219 12.37 10.67 -10.46
CA ASN A 219 13.69 10.06 -10.50
C ASN A 219 13.75 8.82 -9.60
N TYR A 220 14.69 7.92 -9.89
CA TYR A 220 14.91 6.71 -9.11
C TYR A 220 15.14 6.99 -7.63
N GLU A 221 14.31 6.39 -6.77
CA GLU A 221 14.37 6.54 -5.32
C GLU A 221 14.51 5.18 -4.62
N PRO A 222 15.74 4.63 -4.45
CA PRO A 222 15.92 3.32 -3.83
C PRO A 222 15.54 3.25 -2.33
N TRP A 223 15.19 4.37 -1.72
CA TRP A 223 14.75 4.49 -0.33
C TRP A 223 13.25 4.54 -0.16
N HIS A 224 12.49 4.84 -1.25
CA HIS A 224 11.06 5.12 -1.16
C HIS A 224 10.24 3.85 -1.35
N LEU A 225 9.66 3.39 -0.24
CA LEU A 225 8.76 2.26 -0.22
C LEU A 225 7.30 2.72 -0.22
N ARG A 226 6.45 1.99 -0.95
CA ARG A 226 5.00 2.14 -0.92
C ARG A 226 4.35 0.82 -0.50
N TYR A 227 3.51 0.87 0.55
CA TYR A 227 2.72 -0.27 0.98
C TYR A 227 1.47 -0.42 0.11
N VAL A 228 1.23 -1.63 -0.38
CA VAL A 228 0.09 -1.97 -1.27
C VAL A 228 -0.55 -3.33 -0.92
N GLY A 229 -0.11 -4.00 0.15
CA GLY A 229 -0.49 -5.39 0.47
C GLY A 229 0.44 -6.41 -0.19
N VAL A 230 0.52 -7.62 0.37
CA VAL A 230 1.53 -8.62 -0.02
C VAL A 230 1.30 -9.15 -1.43
N GLU A 231 0.06 -9.49 -1.75
CA GLU A 231 -0.30 -10.10 -3.05
C GLU A 231 -0.03 -9.12 -4.19
N VAL A 232 -0.46 -7.86 -4.04
CA VAL A 232 -0.23 -6.79 -5.01
C VAL A 232 1.25 -6.45 -5.13
N ALA A 233 1.96 -6.34 -3.99
CA ALA A 233 3.39 -6.07 -3.99
C ALA A 233 4.19 -7.18 -4.68
N THR A 234 3.85 -8.44 -4.42
CA THR A 234 4.47 -9.60 -5.08
C THR A 234 4.25 -9.54 -6.58
N TYR A 235 3.00 -9.30 -7.01
CA TYR A 235 2.71 -9.21 -8.44
C TYR A 235 3.48 -8.09 -9.13
N ILE A 236 3.49 -6.88 -8.55
CA ILE A 236 4.20 -5.72 -9.09
C ILE A 236 5.70 -6.01 -9.20
N MET A 237 6.33 -6.48 -8.12
CA MET A 237 7.78 -6.68 -8.08
C MET A 237 8.24 -7.85 -8.95
N ASP A 238 7.51 -8.97 -8.99
CA ASP A 238 7.83 -10.14 -9.81
C ASP A 238 7.71 -9.87 -11.31
N ASN A 239 6.83 -8.93 -11.70
CA ASN A 239 6.63 -8.55 -13.11
C ASN A 239 7.37 -7.28 -13.50
N GLY A 240 8.18 -6.69 -12.61
CA GLY A 240 8.94 -5.46 -12.89
C GLY A 240 8.06 -4.27 -13.26
N LEU A 241 6.90 -4.13 -12.61
CA LEU A 241 5.96 -3.04 -12.84
C LEU A 241 6.21 -1.88 -11.87
N CYS A 242 5.74 -0.68 -12.24
CA CYS A 242 5.45 0.38 -11.28
C CYS A 242 3.95 0.39 -10.91
N LEU A 243 3.57 1.22 -9.94
CA LEU A 243 2.18 1.30 -9.48
C LEU A 243 1.23 1.81 -10.57
N GLU A 244 1.69 2.68 -11.46
CA GLU A 244 0.97 3.18 -12.62
C GLU A 244 0.60 2.05 -13.58
N GLU A 245 1.58 1.22 -13.97
CA GLU A 245 1.37 0.10 -14.88
C GLU A 245 0.45 -0.97 -14.28
N PHE A 246 0.60 -1.24 -12.98
CA PHE A 246 -0.34 -2.12 -12.26
C PHE A 246 -1.76 -1.55 -12.28
N HIS A 247 -1.93 -0.26 -12.03
CA HIS A 247 -3.23 0.39 -12.05
C HIS A 247 -3.88 0.32 -13.43
N ASP A 248 -3.12 0.55 -14.50
CA ASP A 248 -3.63 0.45 -15.87
C ASP A 248 -4.10 -0.97 -16.20
N GLN A 249 -3.33 -1.99 -15.80
CA GLN A 249 -3.72 -3.40 -15.97
C GLN A 249 -4.96 -3.76 -15.16
N LEU A 250 -5.07 -3.28 -13.93
CA LEU A 250 -6.23 -3.49 -13.07
C LEU A 250 -7.48 -2.83 -13.67
N MET A 251 -7.37 -1.59 -14.17
CA MET A 251 -8.51 -0.91 -14.80
C MET A 251 -8.98 -1.64 -16.05
N ALA A 252 -8.07 -2.15 -16.88
CA ALA A 252 -8.42 -2.96 -18.05
C ALA A 252 -9.15 -4.25 -17.63
N ALA A 253 -8.69 -4.93 -16.59
CA ALA A 253 -9.35 -6.15 -16.08
C ALA A 253 -10.75 -5.85 -15.50
N ILE A 254 -10.91 -4.70 -14.83
CA ILE A 254 -12.21 -4.23 -14.32
C ILE A 254 -13.17 -3.97 -15.48
N ASP A 255 -12.72 -3.30 -16.54
CA ASP A 255 -13.53 -3.01 -17.72
C ASP A 255 -13.99 -4.31 -18.41
N GLU A 256 -13.10 -5.29 -18.57
CA GLU A 256 -13.43 -6.61 -19.11
C GLU A 256 -14.44 -7.36 -18.23
N PHE A 257 -14.25 -7.33 -16.90
CA PHE A 257 -15.16 -7.96 -15.95
C PHE A 257 -16.56 -7.35 -16.01
N LEU A 258 -16.65 -6.01 -16.02
CA LEU A 258 -17.93 -5.31 -16.15
C LEU A 258 -18.60 -5.56 -17.51
N ALA A 259 -17.85 -5.58 -18.61
CA ALA A 259 -18.36 -5.87 -19.93
C ALA A 259 -18.90 -7.31 -20.07
N ALA A 260 -18.33 -8.26 -19.30
CA ALA A 260 -18.81 -9.62 -19.21
C ALA A 260 -20.07 -9.79 -18.32
N GLY A 261 -20.53 -8.70 -17.66
CA GLY A 261 -21.68 -8.71 -16.77
C GLY A 261 -21.34 -8.93 -15.30
N GLY A 262 -20.06 -8.82 -14.93
CA GLY A 262 -19.61 -8.87 -13.54
C GLY A 262 -20.24 -7.75 -12.70
N PRO A 263 -20.49 -7.96 -11.41
CA PRO A 263 -21.18 -7.00 -10.57
C PRO A 263 -20.29 -5.81 -10.23
N ALA A 264 -20.78 -4.59 -10.50
CA ALA A 264 -20.07 -3.35 -10.24
C ALA A 264 -19.69 -3.18 -8.76
N SER A 265 -20.51 -3.70 -7.83
CA SER A 265 -20.25 -3.63 -6.39
C SER A 265 -18.95 -4.29 -5.94
N LEU A 266 -18.38 -5.24 -6.71
CA LEU A 266 -17.10 -5.85 -6.41
C LEU A 266 -15.92 -4.98 -6.80
N VAL A 267 -16.09 -4.10 -7.79
CA VAL A 267 -14.99 -3.36 -8.40
C VAL A 267 -15.09 -1.84 -8.21
N GLU A 268 -16.23 -1.31 -7.79
CA GLU A 268 -16.44 0.14 -7.66
C GLU A 268 -15.45 0.85 -6.75
N GLY A 269 -14.96 0.17 -5.70
CA GLY A 269 -13.95 0.70 -4.79
C GLY A 269 -12.60 0.94 -5.43
N PHE A 270 -12.28 0.24 -6.52
CA PHE A 270 -11.01 0.37 -7.25
C PHE A 270 -11.04 1.48 -8.29
N ILE A 271 -12.23 1.93 -8.70
CA ILE A 271 -12.40 2.96 -9.72
C ILE A 271 -12.12 4.33 -9.11
N GLN A 272 -10.90 4.80 -9.28
CA GLN A 272 -10.51 6.14 -8.85
C GLN A 272 -11.00 7.19 -9.84
N VAL A 273 -11.73 8.17 -9.32
CA VAL A 273 -12.13 9.34 -10.12
C VAL A 273 -10.96 10.31 -10.16
N SER A 274 -10.55 10.76 -11.36
CA SER A 274 -9.51 11.77 -11.52
C SER A 274 -9.84 13.04 -10.73
N ALA A 275 -8.84 13.85 -10.39
CA ALA A 275 -9.07 15.10 -9.68
C ALA A 275 -10.01 16.03 -10.47
N GLU A 276 -9.88 16.07 -11.80
CA GLU A 276 -10.72 16.89 -12.69
C GLU A 276 -12.18 16.44 -12.63
N ASP A 277 -12.45 15.14 -12.65
CA ASP A 277 -13.81 14.60 -12.57
C ASP A 277 -14.43 14.75 -11.16
N ARG A 278 -13.60 14.75 -10.10
CA ARG A 278 -14.07 15.05 -8.74
C ARG A 278 -14.58 16.49 -8.61
N TYR A 279 -13.90 17.44 -9.24
CA TYR A 279 -14.32 18.85 -9.23
C TYR A 279 -15.54 19.12 -10.14
N ALA A 280 -15.77 18.30 -11.17
CA ALA A 280 -16.94 18.42 -12.04
C ALA A 280 -18.25 17.96 -11.38
N ARG A 281 -18.20 17.28 -10.21
CA ARG A 281 -19.37 16.78 -9.45
C ARG A 281 -19.82 17.72 -8.33
N TYR A 282 -19.14 18.84 -8.11
CA TYR A 282 -19.50 19.90 -7.15
C TYR A 282 -19.58 21.25 -7.86
#